data_cf91f7545ad49bcea378cd599327c35c
#
_entry.id   cf91f7545ad49bcea378cd599327c35c
#
_cell.length_a   1.000
_cell.length_b   1.000
_cell.length_c   1.000
_cell.angle_alpha   90.00
_cell.angle_beta   90.00
_cell.angle_gamma   90.00
#
_symmetry.space_group_name_H-M   'P 1'
#
loop_
_entity.id
_entity.type
_entity.pdbx_description
1 polymer ?
#
loop_
_entity_poly.entity_id
_entity_poly.type
_entity_poly.pdbx_seq_one_letter_code
_entity_poly.pdbx_strand_id
1 'polypeptide(L)'
;MTRMNRSLSVGAAIAFVAACTSDRPAPTGVEIRTPLFVRSAANNLGTHLDGADENPPNASQGQGQAIFRVSDDGTSVDYTLIASNIDNAFMAHIHIAPAGVNGPIVEWLFPSTAPVAGPLGSGRHDGVLAEGHFTAADLVGPLKGHPLAELIAAMRSGGAYVNVHTNDGVAPVTNTPGDLPGGEIRGQLHAPGSN
;
A
#
# COMPACT_ATOMS: atom_id res chain seq x y z
N MET A 1 -18.92 9.16 -99.23
CA MET A 1 -19.61 8.09 -98.48
C MET A 1 -20.02 8.69 -97.18
N THR A 2 -21.29 8.74 -97.00
CA THR A 2 -22.12 9.39 -96.02
C THR A 2 -22.02 8.71 -94.67
N ARG A 3 -21.98 9.46 -93.55
CA ARG A 3 -22.63 9.01 -92.31
C ARG A 3 -22.97 10.19 -91.40
N MET A 4 -24.18 10.06 -91.00
CA MET A 4 -25.11 10.92 -90.34
C MET A 4 -24.75 11.22 -88.88
N ASN A 5 -24.89 12.51 -88.52
CA ASN A 5 -24.96 12.99 -87.15
C ASN A 5 -26.26 12.57 -86.49
N ARG A 6 -26.16 12.13 -85.23
CA ARG A 6 -27.30 12.09 -84.27
C ARG A 6 -26.91 12.81 -83.01
N SER A 7 -27.55 13.95 -82.82
CA SER A 7 -27.54 14.68 -81.57
C SER A 7 -28.42 13.94 -80.57
N LEU A 8 -27.93 13.73 -79.37
CA LEU A 8 -28.72 13.37 -78.19
C LEU A 8 -28.52 14.45 -77.11
N SER A 9 -29.63 15.12 -76.87
CA SER A 9 -29.77 16.04 -75.72
C SER A 9 -29.98 15.24 -74.47
N VAL A 10 -29.19 15.46 -73.42
CA VAL A 10 -29.41 14.93 -72.08
C VAL A 10 -29.69 16.10 -71.15
N GLY A 11 -30.90 16.09 -70.64
CA GLY A 11 -31.38 17.10 -69.66
C GLY A 11 -30.71 16.95 -68.32
N ALA A 12 -30.31 18.08 -67.75
CA ALA A 12 -29.76 18.17 -66.43
C ALA A 12 -30.89 18.17 -65.39
N ALA A 13 -30.94 17.13 -64.56
CA ALA A 13 -31.78 17.09 -63.35
C ALA A 13 -30.97 17.66 -62.15
N ILE A 14 -31.41 18.82 -61.66
CA ILE A 14 -30.88 19.43 -60.46
C ILE A 14 -31.53 18.76 -59.23
N ALA A 15 -30.77 17.96 -58.53
CA ALA A 15 -31.22 17.41 -57.22
C ALA A 15 -30.88 18.41 -56.13
N PHE A 16 -31.89 18.95 -55.48
CA PHE A 16 -31.74 19.71 -54.24
C PHE A 16 -31.47 18.74 -53.11
N VAL A 17 -30.24 18.79 -52.53
CA VAL A 17 -29.91 18.13 -51.29
C VAL A 17 -30.25 19.08 -50.15
N ALA A 18 -31.31 18.81 -49.45
CA ALA A 18 -31.64 19.49 -48.19
C ALA A 18 -30.63 19.05 -47.11
N ALA A 19 -29.72 19.93 -46.78
CA ALA A 19 -28.84 19.75 -45.63
C ALA A 19 -29.66 19.99 -44.34
N CYS A 20 -30.01 18.91 -43.64
CA CYS A 20 -30.49 19.01 -42.26
C CYS A 20 -29.28 19.35 -41.39
N THR A 21 -29.12 20.60 -41.01
CA THR A 21 -28.21 21.00 -39.91
C THR A 21 -28.90 20.59 -38.59
N SER A 22 -28.49 19.46 -38.01
CA SER A 22 -28.84 19.14 -36.65
C SER A 22 -27.98 20.02 -35.73
N ASP A 23 -28.56 21.10 -35.24
CA ASP A 23 -28.00 21.86 -34.08
C ASP A 23 -28.06 20.96 -32.85
N ARG A 24 -27.02 20.16 -32.69
CA ARG A 24 -26.78 19.43 -31.45
C ARG A 24 -25.90 20.34 -30.59
N PRO A 25 -26.40 20.89 -29.46
CA PRO A 25 -25.54 21.65 -28.57
C PRO A 25 -24.37 20.80 -28.13
N ALA A 26 -23.16 21.34 -28.22
CA ALA A 26 -21.96 20.67 -27.72
C ALA A 26 -22.15 20.38 -26.23
N PRO A 27 -21.79 19.19 -25.74
CA PRO A 27 -21.85 18.92 -24.31
C PRO A 27 -20.89 19.85 -23.59
N THR A 28 -21.46 20.84 -22.88
CA THR A 28 -20.72 21.71 -22.00
C THR A 28 -20.26 20.91 -20.79
N GLY A 29 -18.93 20.74 -20.66
CA GLY A 29 -18.29 20.29 -19.44
C GLY A 29 -18.39 18.78 -19.22
N VAL A 30 -17.42 18.03 -19.78
CA VAL A 30 -17.07 16.74 -19.21
C VAL A 30 -16.40 17.04 -17.85
N GLU A 31 -17.19 16.99 -16.78
CA GLU A 31 -16.64 16.89 -15.43
C GLU A 31 -15.84 15.58 -15.39
N ILE A 32 -14.51 15.69 -15.47
CA ILE A 32 -13.63 14.55 -15.26
C ILE A 32 -13.73 14.23 -13.76
N ARG A 33 -14.72 13.43 -13.40
CA ARG A 33 -14.76 12.83 -12.07
C ARG A 33 -13.56 11.92 -12.00
N THR A 34 -12.58 12.31 -11.20
CA THR A 34 -11.48 11.40 -10.85
C THR A 34 -12.10 10.08 -10.40
N PRO A 35 -11.81 8.95 -11.04
CA PRO A 35 -12.45 7.69 -10.68
C PRO A 35 -12.23 7.44 -9.19
N LEU A 36 -13.24 6.95 -8.48
CA LEU A 36 -13.14 6.54 -7.07
C LEU A 36 -11.96 5.57 -6.83
N PHE A 37 -11.54 4.85 -7.85
CA PHE A 37 -10.38 3.95 -7.83
C PHE A 37 -9.04 4.67 -7.60
N VAL A 38 -8.86 5.90 -8.12
CA VAL A 38 -7.62 6.66 -7.92
C VAL A 38 -7.54 7.22 -6.50
N ARG A 39 -8.67 7.58 -5.91
CA ARG A 39 -8.72 8.01 -4.51
C ARG A 39 -8.39 6.86 -3.55
N SER A 40 -8.89 5.66 -3.83
CA SER A 40 -8.59 4.47 -3.02
C SER A 40 -7.12 4.05 -3.07
N ALA A 41 -6.45 4.20 -4.23
CA ALA A 41 -5.03 3.87 -4.38
C ALA A 41 -4.12 4.81 -3.57
N ALA A 42 -4.45 6.10 -3.49
CA ALA A 42 -3.66 7.08 -2.75
C ALA A 42 -3.69 6.87 -1.22
N ASN A 43 -4.70 6.16 -0.71
CA ASN A 43 -4.86 5.86 0.72
C ASN A 43 -4.29 4.49 1.11
N ASN A 44 -3.86 3.68 0.15
CA ASN A 44 -3.25 2.39 0.41
C ASN A 44 -1.73 2.56 0.49
N LEU A 45 -1.13 1.99 1.53
CA LEU A 45 0.31 1.90 1.73
C LEU A 45 0.64 0.43 2.00
N GLY A 46 1.85 0.02 1.72
CA GLY A 46 2.23 -1.34 2.02
C GLY A 46 3.69 -1.61 1.73
N THR A 47 4.16 -2.74 2.23
CA THR A 47 5.51 -3.22 1.97
C THR A 47 5.57 -4.72 2.09
N HIS A 48 6.52 -5.30 1.38
CA HIS A 48 6.99 -6.66 1.61
C HIS A 48 8.00 -6.65 2.75
N LEU A 49 8.05 -7.72 3.54
CA LEU A 49 9.01 -7.90 4.62
C LEU A 49 9.85 -9.14 4.37
N ASP A 50 11.15 -9.04 4.54
CA ASP A 50 12.08 -10.17 4.54
C ASP A 50 13.26 -9.94 5.49
N GLY A 51 14.09 -10.97 5.68
CA GLY A 51 15.23 -10.90 6.59
C GLY A 51 16.42 -10.12 6.02
N ALA A 52 16.48 -9.92 4.69
CA ALA A 52 17.56 -9.17 4.06
C ALA A 52 17.43 -7.66 4.30
N ASP A 53 16.20 -7.18 4.52
CA ASP A 53 15.89 -5.78 4.82
C ASP A 53 16.10 -5.42 6.30
N GLU A 54 16.36 -6.41 7.17
CA GLU A 54 16.69 -6.12 8.58
C GLU A 54 18.06 -5.42 8.73
N ASN A 55 18.27 -4.81 9.88
CA ASN A 55 19.53 -4.17 10.19
C ASN A 55 20.04 -4.60 11.60
N PRO A 56 21.06 -5.48 11.66
CA PRO A 56 21.76 -6.11 10.54
C PRO A 56 20.88 -7.12 9.78
N PRO A 57 21.14 -7.35 8.48
CA PRO A 57 20.46 -8.39 7.71
C PRO A 57 20.64 -9.78 8.33
N ASN A 58 19.65 -10.64 8.19
CA ASN A 58 19.71 -12.01 8.67
C ASN A 58 19.35 -13.02 7.55
N ALA A 59 19.54 -14.31 7.83
CA ALA A 59 19.34 -15.39 6.86
C ALA A 59 17.96 -16.05 6.94
N SER A 60 16.98 -15.41 7.61
CA SER A 60 15.63 -15.95 7.68
C SER A 60 15.03 -16.10 6.27
N GLN A 61 14.28 -17.18 6.09
CA GLN A 61 13.43 -17.40 4.91
C GLN A 61 11.98 -16.96 5.18
N GLY A 62 11.75 -16.33 6.31
CA GLY A 62 10.49 -15.68 6.66
C GLY A 62 10.14 -14.60 5.64
N GLN A 63 8.86 -14.50 5.33
CA GLN A 63 8.31 -13.50 4.41
C GLN A 63 7.10 -12.84 5.05
N GLY A 64 6.87 -11.58 4.76
CA GLY A 64 5.68 -10.88 5.23
C GLY A 64 5.17 -9.85 4.25
N GLN A 65 3.95 -9.39 4.52
CA GLN A 65 3.35 -8.26 3.85
C GLN A 65 2.58 -7.42 4.86
N ALA A 66 2.88 -6.14 4.94
CA ALA A 66 2.09 -5.19 5.68
C ALA A 66 1.28 -4.33 4.71
N ILE A 67 -0.02 -4.23 4.96
CA ILE A 67 -0.97 -3.47 4.15
C ILE A 67 -1.64 -2.47 5.07
N PHE A 68 -1.68 -1.20 4.67
CA PHE A 68 -2.30 -0.11 5.43
C PHE A 68 -3.29 0.64 4.56
N ARG A 69 -4.40 1.03 5.15
CA ARG A 69 -5.43 1.85 4.53
C ARG A 69 -5.74 3.06 5.40
N VAL A 70 -5.35 4.22 4.93
CA VAL A 70 -5.67 5.49 5.60
C VAL A 70 -7.13 5.83 5.33
N SER A 71 -7.89 6.20 6.38
CA SER A 71 -9.27 6.71 6.23
C SER A 71 -9.30 7.98 5.38
N ASP A 72 -10.43 8.26 4.73
CA ASP A 72 -10.56 9.41 3.81
C ASP A 72 -10.35 10.75 4.52
N ASP A 73 -10.65 10.83 5.82
CA ASP A 73 -10.44 12.01 6.67
C ASP A 73 -9.05 12.05 7.33
N GLY A 74 -8.23 10.99 7.14
CA GLY A 74 -6.88 10.89 7.69
C GLY A 74 -6.83 10.69 9.21
N THR A 75 -7.92 10.32 9.86
CA THR A 75 -8.01 10.20 11.32
C THR A 75 -7.69 8.80 11.85
N SER A 76 -7.69 7.79 10.98
CA SER A 76 -7.37 6.40 11.33
C SER A 76 -6.65 5.69 10.19
N VAL A 77 -5.99 4.58 10.54
CA VAL A 77 -5.34 3.66 9.59
C VAL A 77 -5.76 2.24 9.96
N ASP A 78 -6.41 1.55 9.01
CA ASP A 78 -6.62 0.11 9.10
C ASP A 78 -5.36 -0.62 8.64
N TYR A 79 -5.05 -1.77 9.24
CA TYR A 79 -3.91 -2.58 8.83
C TYR A 79 -4.21 -4.07 8.79
N THR A 80 -3.47 -4.76 7.92
CA THR A 80 -3.34 -6.21 7.90
C THR A 80 -1.86 -6.56 7.79
N LEU A 81 -1.34 -7.34 8.71
CA LEU A 81 0.01 -7.88 8.73
C LEU A 81 -0.05 -9.38 8.48
N ILE A 82 0.57 -9.81 7.41
CA ILE A 82 0.68 -11.21 7.00
C ILE A 82 2.13 -11.64 7.21
N ALA A 83 2.33 -12.82 7.77
CA ALA A 83 3.65 -13.44 7.87
C ALA A 83 3.56 -14.90 7.46
N SER A 84 4.59 -15.42 6.84
CA SER A 84 4.71 -16.81 6.44
C SER A 84 6.14 -17.31 6.62
N ASN A 85 6.26 -18.61 6.84
CA ASN A 85 7.54 -19.24 7.11
C ASN A 85 8.28 -18.61 8.31
N ILE A 86 7.51 -18.20 9.32
CA ILE A 86 8.02 -17.59 10.56
C ILE A 86 7.62 -18.46 11.75
N ASP A 87 8.54 -18.64 12.71
CA ASP A 87 8.27 -19.33 13.96
C ASP A 87 8.36 -18.34 15.13
N ASN A 88 7.55 -18.55 16.17
CA ASN A 88 7.65 -17.84 17.45
C ASN A 88 7.53 -16.31 17.35
N ALA A 89 6.69 -15.81 16.44
CA ALA A 89 6.40 -14.37 16.36
C ALA A 89 5.79 -13.90 17.69
N PHE A 90 6.37 -12.87 18.32
CA PHE A 90 5.91 -12.34 19.61
C PHE A 90 5.67 -10.84 19.63
N MET A 91 6.24 -10.09 18.68
CA MET A 91 6.01 -8.64 18.51
C MET A 91 6.09 -8.24 17.04
N ALA A 92 5.34 -7.19 16.68
CA ALA A 92 5.49 -6.47 15.43
C ALA A 92 5.14 -4.99 15.64
N HIS A 93 5.88 -4.10 14.97
CA HIS A 93 5.76 -2.66 15.18
C HIS A 93 5.91 -1.87 13.87
N ILE A 94 5.45 -0.60 13.91
CA ILE A 94 5.92 0.44 13.00
C ILE A 94 7.02 1.22 13.73
N HIS A 95 8.12 1.47 13.04
CA HIS A 95 9.23 2.28 13.48
C HIS A 95 9.43 3.50 12.58
N ILE A 96 10.05 4.55 13.11
CA ILE A 96 10.45 5.74 12.33
C ILE A 96 11.96 5.72 12.13
N ALA A 97 12.39 5.46 10.90
CA ALA A 97 13.74 5.65 10.38
C ALA A 97 13.77 5.42 8.86
N PRO A 98 14.78 5.94 8.14
CA PRO A 98 15.02 5.58 6.74
C PRO A 98 15.50 4.12 6.61
N ALA A 99 15.51 3.62 5.38
CA ALA A 99 16.00 2.27 5.07
C ALA A 99 17.42 2.03 5.60
N GLY A 100 17.67 0.84 6.15
CA GLY A 100 18.96 0.44 6.71
C GLY A 100 19.31 1.09 8.06
N VAL A 101 18.41 1.84 8.68
CA VAL A 101 18.62 2.46 9.99
C VAL A 101 17.57 1.94 10.98
N ASN A 102 18.00 1.54 12.18
CA ASN A 102 17.07 1.18 13.26
C ASN A 102 16.56 2.43 13.96
N GLY A 103 15.24 2.51 14.11
CA GLY A 103 14.55 3.64 14.73
C GLY A 103 13.67 3.22 15.91
N PRO A 104 13.12 4.19 16.63
CA PRO A 104 12.20 3.94 17.73
C PRO A 104 10.83 3.43 17.24
N ILE A 105 10.17 2.64 18.10
CA ILE A 105 8.78 2.19 17.90
C ILE A 105 7.86 3.41 17.99
N VAL A 106 6.89 3.47 17.08
CA VAL A 106 5.86 4.52 17.06
C VAL A 106 4.44 3.97 17.07
N GLU A 107 4.24 2.70 16.67
CA GLU A 107 2.95 2.02 16.71
C GLU A 107 3.14 0.51 16.88
N TRP A 108 2.26 -0.11 17.67
CA TRP A 108 2.21 -1.55 17.87
C TRP A 108 1.20 -2.20 16.92
N LEU A 109 1.63 -3.24 16.22
CA LEU A 109 0.76 -4.01 15.32
C LEU A 109 0.41 -5.38 15.91
N PHE A 110 1.38 -6.00 16.62
CA PHE A 110 1.17 -7.31 17.26
C PHE A 110 1.98 -7.42 18.56
N PRO A 111 1.35 -7.92 19.65
CA PRO A 111 -0.08 -7.88 19.83
C PRO A 111 -0.59 -6.43 19.93
N SER A 112 -1.86 -6.22 19.60
CA SER A 112 -2.47 -4.87 19.60
C SER A 112 -2.64 -4.25 21.00
N THR A 113 -2.36 -5.01 22.05
CA THR A 113 -2.44 -4.59 23.47
C THR A 113 -1.12 -4.05 23.97
N ALA A 114 -0.53 -3.13 23.23
CA ALA A 114 0.73 -2.46 23.59
C ALA A 114 0.76 -1.89 25.03
N PRO A 115 1.92 -1.86 25.67
CA PRO A 115 3.25 -2.36 25.27
C PRO A 115 3.55 -3.77 25.85
N VAL A 116 2.71 -4.73 25.64
CA VAL A 116 2.86 -6.09 26.14
C VAL A 116 3.22 -7.01 24.97
N ALA A 117 4.41 -7.60 25.03
CA ALA A 117 4.82 -8.62 24.07
C ALA A 117 3.88 -9.85 24.12
N GLY A 118 3.71 -10.52 22.98
CA GLY A 118 2.99 -11.77 22.88
C GLY A 118 3.72 -12.93 23.58
N PRO A 119 3.11 -14.13 23.61
CA PRO A 119 3.71 -15.30 24.20
C PRO A 119 4.99 -15.70 23.43
N LEU A 120 6.03 -16.05 24.17
CA LEU A 120 7.26 -16.63 23.63
C LEU A 120 7.00 -18.09 23.21
N GLY A 121 7.75 -18.58 22.23
CA GLY A 121 7.62 -19.97 21.76
C GLY A 121 6.24 -20.28 21.16
N SER A 122 5.65 -19.32 20.42
CA SER A 122 4.31 -19.46 19.87
C SER A 122 4.20 -20.47 18.73
N GLY A 123 5.34 -20.97 18.22
CA GLY A 123 5.39 -21.94 17.12
C GLY A 123 5.24 -21.32 15.75
N ARG A 124 4.99 -22.17 14.75
CA ARG A 124 4.92 -21.81 13.33
C ARG A 124 3.71 -20.92 13.04
N HIS A 125 3.96 -19.89 12.23
CA HIS A 125 2.93 -19.01 11.71
C HIS A 125 3.01 -18.91 10.18
N ASP A 126 1.85 -19.08 9.51
CA ASP A 126 1.67 -18.92 8.07
C ASP A 126 0.27 -18.32 7.82
N GLY A 127 0.18 -17.02 7.55
CA GLY A 127 -1.09 -16.33 7.29
C GLY A 127 -1.16 -14.95 7.94
N VAL A 128 -2.37 -14.50 8.26
CA VAL A 128 -2.59 -13.20 8.93
C VAL A 128 -2.08 -13.29 10.35
N LEU A 129 -1.02 -12.55 10.67
CA LEU A 129 -0.45 -12.43 12.01
C LEU A 129 -1.25 -11.47 12.87
N ALA A 130 -1.67 -10.36 12.30
CA ALA A 130 -2.48 -9.35 12.98
C ALA A 130 -3.29 -8.51 11.98
N GLU A 131 -4.42 -8.03 12.45
CA GLU A 131 -5.20 -6.99 11.78
C GLU A 131 -5.86 -6.09 12.82
N GLY A 132 -6.09 -4.84 12.46
CA GLY A 132 -6.67 -3.86 13.36
C GLY A 132 -6.72 -2.47 12.75
N HIS A 133 -6.88 -1.50 13.62
CA HIS A 133 -6.81 -0.09 13.27
C HIS A 133 -6.12 0.69 14.38
N PHE A 134 -5.53 1.82 14.02
CA PHE A 134 -4.95 2.75 14.98
C PHE A 134 -5.25 4.21 14.60
N THR A 135 -5.15 5.08 15.59
CA THR A 135 -5.39 6.52 15.51
C THR A 135 -4.21 7.28 16.13
N ALA A 136 -4.27 8.60 16.18
CA ALA A 136 -3.25 9.39 16.89
C ALA A 136 -3.13 9.06 18.40
N ALA A 137 -4.19 8.53 19.01
CA ALA A 137 -4.19 8.19 20.43
C ALA A 137 -3.35 6.94 20.76
N ASP A 138 -3.14 6.07 19.76
CA ASP A 138 -2.43 4.79 19.91
C ASP A 138 -0.92 4.97 19.71
N LEU A 139 -0.49 6.11 19.13
CA LEU A 139 0.91 6.38 18.85
C LEU A 139 1.76 6.41 20.13
N VAL A 140 2.95 5.80 20.04
CA VAL A 140 3.88 5.67 21.16
C VAL A 140 5.26 6.31 20.83
N GLY A 141 6.18 6.22 21.79
CA GLY A 141 7.55 6.70 21.60
C GLY A 141 7.60 8.18 21.20
N PRO A 142 8.41 8.56 20.20
CA PRO A 142 8.56 9.94 19.78
C PRO A 142 7.30 10.55 19.15
N LEU A 143 6.34 9.75 18.68
CA LEU A 143 5.08 10.25 18.13
C LEU A 143 3.93 10.25 19.12
N LYS A 144 4.16 9.89 20.37
CA LYS A 144 3.10 9.96 21.39
C LYS A 144 2.57 11.39 21.54
N GLY A 145 1.27 11.56 21.30
CA GLY A 145 0.60 12.86 21.36
C GLY A 145 0.79 13.74 20.13
N HIS A 146 1.45 13.24 19.10
CA HIS A 146 1.58 13.91 17.80
C HIS A 146 0.40 13.58 16.88
N PRO A 147 0.13 14.42 15.86
CA PRO A 147 -0.90 14.14 14.85
C PRO A 147 -0.56 12.86 14.05
N LEU A 148 -1.58 12.03 13.76
CA LEU A 148 -1.42 10.83 12.93
C LEU A 148 -0.85 11.14 11.54
N ALA A 149 -1.10 12.35 11.03
CA ALA A 149 -0.58 12.83 9.75
C ALA A 149 0.96 12.79 9.67
N GLU A 150 1.68 12.93 10.78
CA GLU A 150 3.15 12.84 10.81
C GLU A 150 3.61 11.40 10.53
N LEU A 151 2.99 10.39 11.14
CA LEU A 151 3.27 9.00 10.82
C LEU A 151 2.89 8.68 9.38
N ILE A 152 1.71 9.09 8.91
CA ILE A 152 1.27 8.86 7.52
C ILE A 152 2.26 9.49 6.53
N ALA A 153 2.78 10.68 6.81
CA ALA A 153 3.78 11.33 5.96
C ALA A 153 5.10 10.54 5.94
N ALA A 154 5.56 10.05 7.08
CA ALA A 154 6.75 9.20 7.18
C ALA A 154 6.56 7.89 6.41
N MET A 155 5.41 7.21 6.56
CA MET A 155 5.08 6.00 5.81
C MET A 155 5.12 6.22 4.29
N ARG A 156 4.60 7.36 3.82
CA ARG A 156 4.58 7.70 2.38
C ARG A 156 5.94 8.04 1.80
N SER A 157 6.82 8.61 2.61
CA SER A 157 8.13 9.13 2.16
C SER A 157 9.28 8.14 2.32
N GLY A 158 9.04 6.91 2.78
CA GLY A 158 10.12 5.97 3.08
C GLY A 158 10.83 6.26 4.41
N GLY A 159 10.21 7.01 5.30
CA GLY A 159 10.73 7.35 6.64
C GLY A 159 10.21 6.45 7.76
N ALA A 160 9.48 5.39 7.44
CA ALA A 160 8.97 4.42 8.39
C ALA A 160 9.10 2.99 7.86
N TYR A 161 9.20 2.02 8.76
CA TYR A 161 9.26 0.60 8.40
C TYR A 161 8.44 -0.25 9.37
N VAL A 162 8.08 -1.45 8.92
CA VAL A 162 7.48 -2.49 9.76
C VAL A 162 8.52 -3.59 9.98
N ASN A 163 8.55 -4.17 11.18
CA ASN A 163 9.24 -5.43 11.39
C ASN A 163 8.46 -6.38 12.32
N VAL A 164 8.81 -7.65 12.23
CA VAL A 164 8.29 -8.74 13.07
C VAL A 164 9.46 -9.35 13.83
N HIS A 165 9.27 -9.55 15.12
CA HIS A 165 10.27 -10.11 16.03
C HIS A 165 9.86 -11.51 16.45
N THR A 166 10.83 -12.38 16.63
CA THR A 166 10.63 -13.78 17.05
C THR A 166 11.44 -14.11 18.28
N ASN A 167 10.93 -15.02 19.12
CA ASN A 167 11.64 -15.51 20.29
C ASN A 167 11.04 -16.86 20.71
N ASP A 168 11.86 -17.89 20.79
CA ASP A 168 11.43 -19.25 21.17
C ASP A 168 11.21 -19.43 22.68
N GLY A 169 11.57 -18.42 23.48
CA GLY A 169 11.46 -18.45 24.94
C GLY A 169 12.56 -19.25 25.64
N VAL A 170 13.59 -19.69 24.91
CA VAL A 170 14.69 -20.48 25.43
C VAL A 170 15.96 -19.62 25.49
N ALA A 171 16.60 -19.60 26.63
CA ALA A 171 17.88 -18.91 26.80
C ALA A 171 19.07 -19.87 26.58
N PRO A 172 20.20 -19.37 26.02
CA PRO A 172 20.42 -18.00 25.50
C PRO A 172 19.75 -17.80 24.14
N VAL A 173 19.46 -16.52 23.80
CA VAL A 173 19.02 -16.14 22.44
C VAL A 173 20.08 -16.56 21.42
N THR A 174 19.62 -17.28 20.38
CA THR A 174 20.52 -17.88 19.37
C THR A 174 20.77 -16.98 18.17
N ASN A 175 19.92 -15.96 17.93
CA ASN A 175 19.89 -15.12 16.73
C ASN A 175 19.79 -15.94 15.43
N THR A 176 19.02 -17.02 15.48
CA THR A 176 18.64 -17.85 14.32
C THR A 176 17.16 -17.65 13.99
N PRO A 177 16.70 -18.00 12.79
CA PRO A 177 15.27 -17.89 12.43
C PRO A 177 14.36 -18.53 13.51
N GLY A 178 13.33 -17.80 13.93
CA GLY A 178 12.46 -18.19 15.06
C GLY A 178 12.93 -17.71 16.43
N ASP A 179 14.16 -17.15 16.53
CA ASP A 179 14.73 -16.59 17.76
C ASP A 179 15.56 -15.33 17.46
N LEU A 180 14.92 -14.36 16.82
CA LEU A 180 15.47 -13.06 16.41
C LEU A 180 14.69 -11.93 17.09
N PRO A 181 14.91 -11.70 18.40
CA PRO A 181 14.19 -10.68 19.15
C PRO A 181 14.53 -9.25 18.73
N GLY A 182 15.62 -9.05 17.99
CA GLY A 182 15.98 -7.77 17.36
C GLY A 182 15.20 -7.45 16.08
N GLY A 183 14.53 -8.45 15.49
CA GLY A 183 13.79 -8.40 14.23
C GLY A 183 14.15 -9.56 13.31
N GLU A 184 13.16 -10.25 12.79
CA GLU A 184 13.36 -11.37 11.87
C GLU A 184 13.09 -10.98 10.42
N ILE A 185 12.01 -10.24 10.17
CA ILE A 185 11.68 -9.70 8.85
C ILE A 185 11.28 -8.23 8.96
N ARG A 186 11.71 -7.45 7.99
CA ARG A 186 11.48 -6.00 7.91
C ARG A 186 11.10 -5.58 6.50
N GLY A 187 10.32 -4.50 6.38
CA GLY A 187 10.03 -3.86 5.11
C GLY A 187 9.84 -2.36 5.25
N GLN A 188 10.49 -1.56 4.39
CA GLN A 188 10.36 -0.12 4.36
C GLN A 188 9.03 0.29 3.73
N LEU A 189 8.30 1.19 4.36
CA LEU A 189 7.02 1.70 3.88
C LEU A 189 7.22 2.83 2.86
N HIS A 190 6.43 2.84 1.80
CA HIS A 190 6.39 3.93 0.82
C HIS A 190 5.02 4.00 0.13
N ALA A 191 4.79 5.13 -0.53
CA ALA A 191 3.60 5.30 -1.35
C ALA A 191 3.60 4.30 -2.53
N PRO A 192 2.45 3.83 -2.99
CA PRO A 192 2.34 2.94 -4.14
C PRO A 192 3.06 3.52 -5.36
N GLY A 193 3.94 2.73 -6.00
CA GLY A 193 4.65 3.12 -7.21
C GLY A 193 5.87 4.02 -7.00
N SER A 194 6.38 4.17 -5.77
CA SER A 194 7.60 4.94 -5.44
C SER A 194 8.82 4.03 -5.19
N ASN A 195 9.01 3.01 -6.01
CA ASN A 195 10.22 2.16 -6.00
C ASN A 195 11.32 2.82 -6.81
#